data_0f3c153c8e45920b6fe8ecfbfcc819ce
#
_entry.id   0f3c153c8e45920b6fe8ecfbfcc819ce
#
_cell.length_a   1.000
_cell.length_b   1.000
_cell.length_c   1.000
_cell.angle_alpha   90.00
_cell.angle_beta   90.00
_cell.angle_gamma   90.00
#
_symmetry.space_group_name_H-M   'P 1'
#
loop_
_entity.id
_entity.type
_entity.pdbx_description
1 polymer ?
#
loop_
_entity_poly.entity_id
_entity_poly.type
_entity_poly.pdbx_seq_one_letter_code
_entity_poly.pdbx_strand_id
1 'polypeptide(L)' 'MATVMTKLKISQNKVQLKMAERCMNPYDLCSAAGISYTSYRRIMKVGGCKIGTLGKIAKALGVDVTEIIVIENNN' A
#
# COMPACT_ATOMS: atom_id res chain seq x y z
N MET A 1 -15.58 21.52 -14.39
CA MET A 1 -14.77 21.55 -13.18
C MET A 1 -13.49 20.77 -13.34
N ALA A 2 -12.40 21.43 -13.11
CA ALA A 2 -11.14 20.77 -13.24
C ALA A 2 -10.92 19.87 -12.04
N THR A 3 -10.55 18.66 -12.30
CA THR A 3 -10.21 17.71 -11.24
C THR A 3 -8.71 17.52 -11.24
N VAL A 4 -8.12 17.65 -10.08
CA VAL A 4 -6.71 17.38 -9.97
C VAL A 4 -6.52 15.88 -10.19
N MET A 5 -5.72 15.57 -11.17
CA MET A 5 -5.47 14.18 -11.53
C MET A 5 -4.30 13.66 -10.72
N THR A 6 -4.54 13.52 -9.44
CA THR A 6 -3.53 12.95 -8.56
C THR A 6 -3.93 11.52 -8.30
N LYS A 7 -3.06 10.61 -8.65
CA LYS A 7 -3.28 9.19 -8.44
C LYS A 7 -2.41 8.71 -7.30
N LEU A 8 -3.03 8.07 -6.35
CA LEU A 8 -2.31 7.42 -5.26
C LEU A 8 -2.11 5.96 -5.65
N LYS A 9 -0.87 5.62 -5.84
CA LYS A 9 -0.51 4.23 -6.13
C LYS A 9 0.33 3.69 -5.00
N ILE A 10 0.05 2.46 -4.62
CA ILE A 10 0.90 1.81 -3.63
C ILE A 10 2.20 1.40 -4.31
N SER A 11 3.30 1.62 -3.62
CA SER A 11 4.61 1.24 -4.14
C SER A 11 4.97 -0.12 -3.59
N GLN A 12 5.03 -1.11 -4.46
CA GLN A 12 5.40 -2.47 -4.06
C GLN A 12 6.78 -2.48 -3.43
N ASN A 13 7.73 -1.74 -4.02
CA ASN A 13 9.08 -1.71 -3.50
C ASN A 13 9.14 -1.12 -2.10
N LYS A 14 8.42 -0.02 -1.88
CA LYS A 14 8.41 0.61 -0.55
C LYS A 14 7.76 -0.30 0.48
N VAL A 15 6.68 -0.97 0.10
CA VAL A 15 6.02 -1.91 1.00
C VAL A 15 6.96 -3.06 1.36
N GLN A 16 7.66 -3.60 0.37
CA GLN A 16 8.60 -4.69 0.62
C GLN A 16 9.75 -4.25 1.51
N LEU A 17 10.25 -3.03 1.31
CA LEU A 17 11.32 -2.51 2.16
C LEU A 17 10.84 -2.37 3.60
N LYS A 18 9.62 -1.86 3.80
CA LYS A 18 9.09 -1.73 5.15
C LYS A 18 8.85 -3.08 5.80
N MET A 19 8.38 -4.06 5.03
CA MET A 19 8.25 -5.41 5.56
C MET A 19 9.60 -5.97 5.99
N ALA A 20 10.63 -5.76 5.18
CA ALA A 20 11.96 -6.24 5.50
C ALA A 20 12.48 -5.59 6.78
N GLU A 21 12.26 -4.28 6.94
CA GLU A 21 12.68 -3.57 8.14
C GLU A 21 12.02 -4.13 9.39
N ARG A 22 10.82 -4.67 9.27
CA ARG A 22 10.07 -5.20 10.38
C ARG A 22 10.11 -6.73 10.46
N CYS A 23 10.91 -7.35 9.61
CA CYS A 23 11.05 -8.81 9.57
C CYS A 23 9.70 -9.49 9.34
N MET A 24 8.87 -8.92 8.47
CA MET A 24 7.56 -9.46 8.14
C MET A 24 7.58 -10.07 6.75
N ASN A 25 6.83 -11.17 6.58
CA ASN A 25 6.56 -11.70 5.25
C ASN A 25 5.17 -11.24 4.82
N PRO A 26 4.77 -11.48 3.55
CA PRO A 26 3.45 -11.03 3.09
C PRO A 26 2.29 -11.59 3.89
N TYR A 27 2.40 -12.79 4.41
CA TYR A 27 1.33 -13.36 5.23
C TYR A 27 1.21 -12.65 6.56
N ASP A 28 2.34 -12.28 7.14
CA ASP A 28 2.35 -11.49 8.39
C ASP A 28 1.66 -10.16 8.15
N LEU A 29 1.99 -9.51 7.05
CA LEU A 29 1.38 -8.22 6.72
C LEU A 29 -0.12 -8.35 6.51
N CYS A 30 -0.55 -9.37 5.77
CA CYS A 30 -1.97 -9.59 5.53
C CYS A 30 -2.73 -9.82 6.82
N SER A 31 -2.17 -10.61 7.72
CA SER A 31 -2.78 -10.88 9.01
C SER A 31 -2.90 -9.61 9.83
N ALA A 32 -1.84 -8.82 9.89
CA ALA A 32 -1.84 -7.58 10.66
C ALA A 32 -2.78 -6.53 10.07
N ALA A 33 -2.89 -6.49 8.75
CA ALA A 33 -3.75 -5.53 8.07
C ALA A 33 -5.20 -5.99 7.98
N GLY A 34 -5.46 -7.26 8.24
CA GLY A 34 -6.81 -7.80 8.13
C GLY A 34 -7.29 -7.94 6.70
N ILE A 35 -6.39 -8.25 5.78
CA ILE A 35 -6.74 -8.46 4.37
C ILE A 35 -6.31 -9.87 3.96
N SER A 36 -6.94 -10.37 2.89
CA SER A 36 -6.59 -11.69 2.38
C SER A 36 -5.32 -11.61 1.55
N TYR A 37 -4.61 -12.72 1.47
CA TYR A 37 -3.42 -12.79 0.65
C TYR A 37 -3.74 -12.55 -0.83
N THR A 38 -4.89 -13.04 -1.28
CA THR A 38 -5.34 -12.81 -2.65
C THR A 38 -5.51 -11.33 -2.93
N SER A 39 -6.12 -10.59 -1.99
CA SER A 39 -6.26 -9.14 -2.12
C SER A 39 -4.91 -8.46 -2.14
N TYR A 40 -4.01 -8.88 -1.28
CA TYR A 40 -2.65 -8.33 -1.23
C TYR A 40 -1.95 -8.50 -2.59
N ARG A 41 -2.01 -9.69 -3.16
CA ARG A 41 -1.35 -9.95 -4.45
C ARG A 41 -1.94 -9.09 -5.55
N ARG A 42 -3.26 -8.94 -5.57
CA ARG A 42 -3.91 -8.09 -6.56
C ARG A 42 -3.49 -6.63 -6.42
N ILE A 43 -3.45 -6.15 -5.18
CA ILE A 43 -3.05 -4.77 -4.90
C ILE A 43 -1.63 -4.54 -5.39
N MET A 44 -0.73 -5.45 -5.10
CA MET A 44 0.67 -5.31 -5.50
C MET A 44 0.81 -5.36 -7.02
N LYS A 45 -0.01 -6.17 -7.68
CA LYS A 45 0.05 -6.30 -9.13
C LYS A 45 -0.51 -5.07 -9.83
N VAL A 46 -1.64 -4.57 -9.34
CA VAL A 46 -2.34 -3.44 -9.96
C VAL A 46 -1.73 -2.11 -9.51
N GLY A 47 -1.20 -2.06 -8.31
CA GLY A 47 -0.65 -0.84 -7.75
C GLY A 47 -1.69 0.09 -7.16
N GLY A 48 -2.93 -0.38 -6.99
CA GLY A 48 -4.00 0.45 -6.46
C GLY A 48 -4.88 -0.32 -5.50
N CYS A 49 -5.48 0.39 -4.58
CA CYS A 49 -6.41 -0.20 -3.64
C CYS A 49 -7.31 0.89 -3.09
N LYS A 50 -8.31 0.49 -2.33
CA LYS A 50 -9.19 1.44 -1.67
C LYS A 50 -8.40 2.19 -0.60
N ILE A 51 -8.82 3.43 -0.37
CA ILE A 51 -8.17 4.29 0.63
C ILE A 51 -8.12 3.59 2.00
N GLY A 52 -9.20 2.96 2.39
CA GLY A 52 -9.23 2.26 3.66
C GLY A 52 -8.24 1.11 3.73
N THR A 53 -8.10 0.37 2.63
CA THR A 53 -7.14 -0.73 2.56
C THR A 53 -5.71 -0.21 2.64
N LEU A 54 -5.45 0.89 1.94
CA LEU A 54 -4.15 1.52 2.00
C LEU A 54 -3.78 1.91 3.44
N GLY A 55 -4.75 2.49 4.16
CA GLY A 55 -4.55 2.83 5.56
C GLY A 55 -4.26 1.62 6.43
N LYS A 56 -4.96 0.51 6.17
CA LYS A 56 -4.74 -0.72 6.92
C LYS A 56 -3.32 -1.25 6.73
N ILE A 57 -2.84 -1.20 5.49
CA ILE A 57 -1.49 -1.66 5.18
C ILE A 57 -0.45 -0.78 5.87
N ALA A 58 -0.62 0.54 5.77
CA ALA A 58 0.30 1.47 6.41
C ALA A 58 0.34 1.27 7.92
N LYS A 59 -0.83 1.10 8.53
CA LYS A 59 -0.93 0.90 9.97
C LYS A 59 -0.26 -0.41 10.38
N ALA A 60 -0.45 -1.46 9.59
CA ALA A 60 0.16 -2.75 9.86
C ALA A 60 1.68 -2.67 9.81
N LEU A 61 2.20 -1.81 8.93
CA LEU A 61 3.64 -1.59 8.82
C LEU A 61 4.16 -0.56 9.82
N GLY A 62 3.26 0.13 10.52
CA GLY A 62 3.68 1.13 11.49
C GLY A 62 4.26 2.38 10.87
N VAL A 63 3.81 2.74 9.67
CA VAL A 63 4.34 3.89 8.94
C VAL A 63 3.18 4.76 8.45
N ASP A 64 3.52 5.98 8.02
CA ASP A 64 2.56 6.83 7.34
C ASP A 64 2.26 6.30 5.96
N VAL A 65 1.04 6.58 5.49
CA VAL A 65 0.64 6.22 4.14
C VAL A 65 1.63 6.77 3.11
N THR A 66 2.14 7.96 3.34
CA THR A 66 3.08 8.61 2.42
C THR A 66 4.36 7.81 2.21
N GLU A 67 4.68 6.91 3.13
CA GLU A 67 5.92 6.14 3.04
C GLU A 67 5.80 4.92 2.14
N ILE A 68 4.57 4.59 1.72
CA ILE A 68 4.35 3.39 0.91
C ILE A 68 3.63 3.69 -0.40
N ILE A 69 3.47 4.96 -0.73
CA ILE A 69 2.76 5.33 -1.96
C ILE A 69 3.66 6.13 -2.89
N VAL A 70 3.22 6.15 -4.14
CA VAL A 70 3.76 7.04 -5.15
C VAL A 70 2.61 7.92 -5.61
N ILE A 71 2.82 9.22 -5.61
CA ILE A 71 1.80 10.15 -6.06
C ILE A 71 2.17 10.58 -7.46
N GLU A 72 1.24 10.34 -8.40
CA GLU A 72 1.40 10.75 -9.78
C GLU A 72 0.46 11.90 -10.06
N ASN A 73 1.00 12.98 -10.57
CA ASN A 73 0.22 14.13 -10.99
C ASN A 73 0.21 14.21 -12.50
N ASN A 74 -0.99 14.27 -13.06
CA ASN A 74 -1.15 14.52 -14.49
C ASN A 74 -1.49 15.97 -14.69
N ASN A 75 -0.61 16.66 -15.36
CA ASN A 75 -0.86 18.07 -15.67
C ASN A 75 -1.27 18.24 -17.10
#